data_574c758fdbdd9b3e741ac06d31bfbc96
#
_entry.id   574c758fdbdd9b3e741ac06d31bfbc96
#
_cell.length_a   1.000
_cell.length_b   1.000
_cell.length_c   1.000
_cell.angle_alpha   90.00
_cell.angle_beta   90.00
_cell.angle_gamma   90.00
#
_symmetry.space_group_name_H-M   'P 1'
#
loop_
_entity.id
_entity.type
_entity.pdbx_description
1 polymer ?
#
loop_
_entity_poly.entity_id
_entity_poly.type
_entity_poly.pdbx_seq_one_letter_code
_entity_poly.pdbx_strand_id
1 'polypeptide(L)'
;LNIERWIADNALYRELLPEGIQKVMLDCEITGQTHTKAYQDAVDVLYKKHLLRPDRWPIYVTDTFETLNNKCYAGMWGPNEFTCTGVLRGYDGTTALSSIEVPTLMTFGEHDEAAPASCREYALAIPSVSCAEFAVASHLAFVEDRDNYISVARSFLSE
;
A
#
# COMPACT_ATOMS: atom_id res chain seq x y z
N LEU A 1 -7.99 -1.10 4.94
CA LEU A 1 -9.15 -1.29 5.83
C LEU A 1 -10.39 -1.80 5.08
N ASN A 2 -10.59 -1.37 3.85
CA ASN A 2 -11.60 -1.89 2.94
C ASN A 2 -10.91 -2.30 1.63
N ILE A 3 -10.97 -3.57 1.28
CA ILE A 3 -10.22 -4.12 0.14
C ILE A 3 -10.78 -3.65 -1.20
N GLU A 4 -12.10 -3.54 -1.33
CA GLU A 4 -12.71 -3.04 -2.56
C GLU A 4 -12.32 -1.57 -2.82
N ARG A 5 -12.23 -0.76 -1.75
CA ARG A 5 -11.75 0.62 -1.86
C ARG A 5 -10.27 0.67 -2.24
N TRP A 6 -9.43 -0.17 -1.63
CA TRP A 6 -8.01 -0.30 -1.99
C TRP A 6 -7.84 -0.62 -3.48
N ILE A 7 -8.59 -1.62 -3.98
CA ILE A 7 -8.53 -2.00 -5.40
C ILE A 7 -8.99 -0.86 -6.30
N ALA A 8 -10.07 -0.15 -5.93
CA ALA A 8 -10.58 0.99 -6.69
C ALA A 8 -9.58 2.15 -6.74
N ASP A 9 -8.95 2.50 -5.62
CA ASP A 9 -7.94 3.55 -5.55
C ASP A 9 -6.71 3.19 -6.41
N ASN A 10 -6.25 1.94 -6.34
CA ASN A 10 -5.12 1.47 -7.14
C ASN A 10 -5.44 1.33 -8.63
N ALA A 11 -6.69 1.10 -9.00
CA ALA A 11 -7.12 1.16 -10.40
C ALA A 11 -6.90 2.56 -11.00
N LEU A 12 -7.19 3.62 -10.23
CA LEU A 12 -6.92 5.01 -10.67
C LEU A 12 -5.41 5.26 -10.86
N TYR A 13 -4.55 4.72 -10.00
CA TYR A 13 -3.10 4.82 -10.18
C TYR A 13 -2.62 4.09 -11.43
N ARG A 14 -3.23 2.94 -11.75
CA ARG A 14 -2.93 2.19 -12.98
C ARG A 14 -3.32 2.95 -14.24
N GLU A 15 -4.43 3.67 -14.24
CA GLU A 15 -4.86 4.51 -15.36
C GLU A 15 -3.86 5.63 -15.70
N LEU A 16 -3.02 6.04 -14.75
CA LEU A 16 -1.97 7.03 -14.95
C LEU A 16 -0.68 6.46 -15.53
N LEU A 17 -0.58 5.15 -15.73
CA LEU A 17 0.58 4.50 -16.34
C LEU A 17 0.53 4.62 -17.87
N PRO A 18 1.69 4.48 -18.55
CA PRO A 18 1.70 4.35 -20.01
C PRO A 18 0.79 3.20 -20.48
N GLU A 19 0.04 3.40 -21.56
CA GLU A 19 -0.94 2.43 -22.10
C GLU A 19 -0.33 1.02 -22.31
N GLY A 20 0.93 0.93 -22.75
CA GLY A 20 1.61 -0.35 -22.92
C GLY A 20 1.79 -1.12 -21.61
N ILE A 21 2.05 -0.42 -20.51
CA ILE A 21 2.15 -1.03 -19.17
C ILE A 21 0.78 -1.50 -18.70
N GLN A 22 -0.25 -0.66 -18.82
CA GLN A 22 -1.63 -1.01 -18.48
C GLN A 22 -2.08 -2.26 -19.20
N LYS A 23 -1.79 -2.33 -20.52
CA LYS A 23 -2.15 -3.47 -21.35
C LYS A 23 -1.48 -4.76 -20.89
N VAL A 24 -0.17 -4.73 -20.61
CA VAL A 24 0.58 -5.91 -20.11
C VAL A 24 -0.05 -6.40 -18.80
N MET A 25 -0.35 -5.50 -17.85
CA MET A 25 -0.96 -5.89 -16.59
C MET A 25 -2.32 -6.56 -16.81
N LEU A 26 -3.19 -5.93 -17.59
CA LEU A 26 -4.54 -6.45 -17.84
C LEU A 26 -4.51 -7.81 -18.57
N ASP A 27 -3.73 -7.94 -19.63
CA ASP A 27 -3.64 -9.18 -20.41
C ASP A 27 -3.11 -10.34 -19.54
N CYS A 28 -2.10 -10.08 -18.71
CA CYS A 28 -1.53 -11.11 -17.82
C CYS A 28 -2.52 -11.51 -16.71
N GLU A 29 -3.27 -10.58 -16.16
CA GLU A 29 -4.29 -10.86 -15.14
C GLU A 29 -5.46 -11.69 -15.70
N ILE A 30 -5.95 -11.36 -16.90
CA ILE A 30 -7.00 -12.11 -17.58
C ILE A 30 -6.55 -13.54 -17.91
N THR A 31 -5.29 -13.72 -18.31
CA THR A 31 -4.74 -15.02 -18.74
C THR A 31 -4.08 -15.81 -17.61
N GLY A 32 -4.05 -15.29 -16.37
CA GLY A 32 -3.41 -15.94 -15.23
C GLY A 32 -1.87 -15.96 -15.30
N GLN A 33 -1.26 -15.08 -16.10
CA GLN A 33 0.19 -15.01 -16.34
C GLN A 33 0.91 -13.99 -15.44
N THR A 34 0.41 -13.78 -14.23
CA THR A 34 0.98 -12.83 -13.26
C THR A 34 2.37 -13.21 -12.73
N HIS A 35 2.82 -14.44 -12.99
CA HIS A 35 4.16 -14.93 -12.65
C HIS A 35 5.23 -14.59 -13.70
N THR A 36 4.86 -14.00 -14.82
CA THR A 36 5.80 -13.69 -15.91
C THR A 36 6.63 -12.45 -15.60
N LYS A 37 7.87 -12.42 -16.14
CA LYS A 37 8.73 -11.25 -16.00
C LYS A 37 8.09 -9.97 -16.54
N ALA A 38 7.37 -10.05 -17.66
CA ALA A 38 6.69 -8.90 -18.24
C ALA A 38 5.66 -8.28 -17.28
N TYR A 39 4.92 -9.12 -16.55
CA TYR A 39 3.98 -8.64 -15.53
C TYR A 39 4.71 -8.05 -14.32
N GLN A 40 5.76 -8.71 -13.84
CA GLN A 40 6.55 -8.20 -12.71
C GLN A 40 7.20 -6.85 -13.04
N ASP A 41 7.79 -6.70 -14.22
CA ASP A 41 8.36 -5.44 -14.68
C ASP A 41 7.29 -4.33 -14.78
N ALA A 42 6.06 -4.67 -15.13
CA ALA A 42 4.94 -3.72 -15.17
C ALA A 42 4.48 -3.32 -13.74
N VAL A 43 4.42 -4.26 -12.81
CA VAL A 43 4.10 -4.02 -11.38
C VAL A 43 5.19 -3.16 -10.73
N ASP A 44 6.46 -3.38 -11.06
CA ASP A 44 7.58 -2.58 -10.54
C ASP A 44 7.44 -1.09 -10.86
N VAL A 45 6.77 -0.73 -11.95
CA VAL A 45 6.51 0.68 -12.28
C VAL A 45 5.58 1.32 -11.25
N LEU A 46 4.56 0.59 -10.76
CA LEU A 46 3.69 1.05 -9.67
C LEU A 46 4.42 1.07 -8.33
N TYR A 47 5.18 0.02 -8.01
CA TYR A 47 5.96 -0.04 -6.78
C TYR A 47 6.93 1.15 -6.63
N LYS A 48 7.61 1.55 -7.71
CA LYS A 48 8.48 2.73 -7.75
C LYS A 48 7.76 4.07 -7.59
N LYS A 49 6.45 4.09 -7.70
CA LYS A 49 5.65 5.31 -7.51
C LYS A 49 4.96 5.33 -6.15
N HIS A 50 4.46 4.19 -5.70
CA HIS A 50 3.47 4.13 -4.63
C HIS A 50 3.89 3.27 -3.43
N LEU A 51 4.83 2.33 -3.59
CA LEU A 51 5.34 1.48 -2.50
C LEU A 51 6.64 2.02 -1.90
N LEU A 52 7.68 2.19 -2.73
CA LEU A 52 8.98 2.72 -2.32
C LEU A 52 9.68 3.38 -3.52
N ARG A 53 9.89 4.68 -3.47
CA ARG A 53 10.29 5.53 -4.60
C ARG A 53 11.80 5.63 -4.90
N PRO A 54 12.72 5.47 -3.94
CA PRO A 54 14.15 5.50 -4.22
C PRO A 54 14.56 4.48 -5.30
N ASP A 55 15.48 4.86 -6.19
CA ASP A 55 15.98 3.99 -7.26
C ASP A 55 16.61 2.70 -6.74
N ARG A 56 17.23 2.77 -5.58
CA ARG A 56 17.83 1.61 -4.89
C ARG A 56 17.16 1.41 -3.55
N TRP A 57 16.51 0.28 -3.42
CA TRP A 57 15.94 -0.11 -2.16
C TRP A 57 17.02 -0.54 -1.17
N PRO A 58 16.90 -0.17 0.11
CA PRO A 58 17.79 -0.68 1.15
C PRO A 58 17.76 -2.20 1.21
N ILE A 59 18.93 -2.82 1.51
CA ILE A 59 19.06 -4.28 1.52
C ILE A 59 18.04 -4.96 2.45
N TYR A 60 17.73 -4.37 3.59
CA TYR A 60 16.74 -4.95 4.51
C TYR A 60 15.31 -4.93 3.95
N VAL A 61 14.98 -4.05 3.01
CA VAL A 61 13.69 -4.07 2.31
C VAL A 61 13.69 -5.18 1.27
N THR A 62 14.73 -5.25 0.42
CA THR A 62 14.84 -6.32 -0.59
C THR A 62 14.84 -7.70 0.05
N ASP A 63 15.62 -7.90 1.12
CA ASP A 63 15.65 -9.16 1.86
C ASP A 63 14.27 -9.52 2.43
N THR A 64 13.49 -8.53 2.90
CA THR A 64 12.13 -8.76 3.37
C THR A 64 11.23 -9.30 2.27
N PHE A 65 11.26 -8.70 1.08
CA PHE A 65 10.46 -9.16 -0.06
C PHE A 65 10.93 -10.53 -0.57
N GLU A 66 12.23 -10.79 -0.61
CA GLU A 66 12.80 -12.08 -1.05
C GLU A 66 12.46 -13.23 -0.08
N THR A 67 12.32 -12.94 1.22
CA THR A 67 12.01 -13.94 2.25
C THR A 67 10.52 -14.03 2.59
N LEU A 68 9.68 -13.25 1.93
CA LEU A 68 8.23 -13.28 2.12
C LEU A 68 7.68 -14.69 1.90
N ASN A 69 6.76 -15.12 2.76
CA ASN A 69 6.03 -16.38 2.53
C ASN A 69 5.01 -16.20 1.40
N ASN A 70 5.47 -16.33 0.17
CA ASN A 70 4.67 -16.14 -1.03
C ASN A 70 3.41 -17.02 -1.08
N LYS A 71 3.44 -18.21 -0.49
CA LYS A 71 2.25 -19.08 -0.42
C LYS A 71 1.17 -18.50 0.50
N CYS A 72 1.59 -17.97 1.64
CA CYS A 72 0.68 -17.32 2.58
C CYS A 72 0.14 -16.03 1.97
N TYR A 73 1.02 -15.19 1.43
CA TYR A 73 0.67 -13.92 0.80
C TYR A 73 -0.34 -14.11 -0.35
N ALA A 74 -0.05 -15.00 -1.30
CA ALA A 74 -0.93 -15.28 -2.43
C ALA A 74 -2.28 -15.90 -2.01
N GLY A 75 -2.29 -16.70 -0.95
CA GLY A 75 -3.53 -17.28 -0.41
C GLY A 75 -4.41 -16.25 0.31
N MET A 76 -3.80 -15.28 0.97
CA MET A 76 -4.53 -14.22 1.68
C MET A 76 -4.92 -13.08 0.73
N TRP A 77 -3.98 -12.57 -0.03
CA TRP A 77 -4.14 -11.39 -0.87
C TRP A 77 -4.26 -11.73 -2.36
N GLY A 78 -3.17 -12.13 -2.99
CA GLY A 78 -3.10 -12.37 -4.42
C GLY A 78 -1.67 -12.27 -4.96
N PRO A 79 -1.52 -11.99 -6.25
CA PRO A 79 -0.20 -11.95 -6.89
C PRO A 79 0.65 -10.72 -6.51
N ASN A 80 0.02 -9.62 -6.09
CA ASN A 80 0.65 -8.35 -5.71
C ASN A 80 -0.35 -7.43 -4.99
N GLU A 81 0.09 -6.25 -4.54
CA GLU A 81 -0.70 -5.28 -3.77
C GLU A 81 -1.92 -4.72 -4.56
N PHE A 82 -1.91 -4.78 -5.88
CA PHE A 82 -2.91 -4.17 -6.75
C PHE A 82 -4.01 -5.14 -7.22
N THR A 83 -3.87 -6.44 -6.92
CA THR A 83 -4.80 -7.47 -7.40
C THR A 83 -5.14 -8.45 -6.27
N CYS A 84 -6.31 -8.28 -5.66
CA CYS A 84 -6.77 -9.14 -4.59
C CYS A 84 -7.62 -10.30 -5.13
N THR A 85 -7.06 -11.52 -5.10
CA THR A 85 -7.72 -12.77 -5.49
C THR A 85 -7.81 -13.79 -4.35
N GLY A 86 -7.20 -13.48 -3.21
CA GLY A 86 -7.14 -14.33 -2.03
C GLY A 86 -8.36 -14.20 -1.12
N VAL A 87 -8.28 -14.80 0.07
CA VAL A 87 -9.39 -14.86 1.04
C VAL A 87 -9.76 -13.49 1.64
N LEU A 88 -8.92 -12.48 1.50
CA LEU A 88 -9.21 -11.10 1.93
C LEU A 88 -10.14 -10.35 0.97
N ARG A 89 -10.41 -10.90 -0.22
CA ARG A 89 -11.33 -10.28 -1.17
C ARG A 89 -12.68 -9.99 -0.51
N GLY A 90 -13.16 -8.76 -0.65
CA GLY A 90 -14.43 -8.31 -0.05
C GLY A 90 -14.37 -8.02 1.45
N TYR A 91 -13.18 -8.12 2.09
CA TYR A 91 -13.04 -7.74 3.49
C TYR A 91 -13.25 -6.24 3.67
N ASP A 92 -14.10 -5.90 4.64
CA ASP A 92 -14.36 -4.54 5.09
C ASP A 92 -14.31 -4.44 6.62
N GLY A 93 -13.24 -3.83 7.13
CA GLY A 93 -13.04 -3.54 8.56
C GLY A 93 -13.44 -2.12 8.96
N THR A 94 -14.01 -1.31 8.06
CA THR A 94 -14.30 0.10 8.35
C THR A 94 -15.36 0.28 9.44
N THR A 95 -16.29 -0.65 9.57
CA THR A 95 -17.33 -0.62 10.60
C THR A 95 -16.77 -0.73 12.03
N ALA A 96 -15.56 -1.29 12.18
CA ALA A 96 -14.91 -1.42 13.48
C ALA A 96 -14.10 -0.18 13.90
N LEU A 97 -13.88 0.79 13.00
CA LEU A 97 -13.04 1.97 13.28
C LEU A 97 -13.57 2.81 14.44
N SER A 98 -14.89 2.97 14.53
CA SER A 98 -15.54 3.75 15.60
C SER A 98 -15.44 3.11 16.99
N SER A 99 -15.04 1.83 17.07
CA SER A 99 -14.82 1.12 18.33
C SER A 99 -13.37 1.13 18.80
N ILE A 100 -12.48 1.84 18.12
CA ILE A 100 -11.09 2.01 18.54
C ILE A 100 -11.07 3.10 19.63
N GLU A 101 -10.92 2.67 20.89
CA GLU A 101 -10.97 3.57 22.07
C GLU A 101 -9.60 4.11 22.46
N VAL A 102 -8.52 3.52 21.96
CA VAL A 102 -7.14 3.93 22.30
C VAL A 102 -6.67 5.08 21.42
N PRO A 103 -5.78 5.97 21.92
CA PRO A 103 -5.11 6.95 21.07
C PRO A 103 -4.46 6.27 19.88
N THR A 104 -4.72 6.80 18.70
CA THR A 104 -4.29 6.18 17.43
C THR A 104 -3.51 7.18 16.59
N LEU A 105 -2.34 6.80 16.11
CA LEU A 105 -1.60 7.54 15.08
C LEU A 105 -1.77 6.83 13.74
N MET A 106 -2.35 7.53 12.76
CA MET A 106 -2.43 7.05 11.38
C MET A 106 -1.35 7.76 10.55
N THR A 107 -0.48 6.97 9.93
CA THR A 107 0.62 7.46 9.09
C THR A 107 0.44 7.00 7.66
N PHE A 108 0.71 7.87 6.68
CA PHE A 108 0.69 7.56 5.25
C PHE A 108 1.52 8.57 4.46
N GLY A 109 2.01 8.17 3.28
CA GLY A 109 2.73 9.06 2.39
C GLY A 109 1.81 9.79 1.40
N GLU A 110 2.24 10.94 0.86
CA GLU A 110 1.51 11.66 -0.19
C GLU A 110 1.32 10.80 -1.45
N HIS A 111 2.28 9.91 -1.71
CA HIS A 111 2.31 9.04 -2.89
C HIS A 111 1.95 7.58 -2.57
N ASP A 112 1.34 7.34 -1.43
CA ASP A 112 1.03 6.01 -0.90
C ASP A 112 0.06 5.22 -1.79
N GLU A 113 0.29 3.92 -1.95
CA GLU A 113 -0.67 3.00 -2.57
C GLU A 113 -1.95 2.85 -1.73
N ALA A 114 -1.87 3.04 -0.41
CA ALA A 114 -3.02 3.29 0.45
C ALA A 114 -3.46 4.75 0.27
N ALA A 115 -4.26 5.03 -0.76
CA ALA A 115 -4.57 6.38 -1.22
C ALA A 115 -4.80 7.38 -0.07
N PRO A 116 -4.07 8.51 -0.01
CA PRO A 116 -4.18 9.48 1.10
C PRO A 116 -5.60 9.96 1.36
N ALA A 117 -6.42 10.08 0.31
CA ALA A 117 -7.83 10.44 0.45
C ALA A 117 -8.60 9.40 1.27
N SER A 118 -8.38 8.11 1.00
CA SER A 118 -9.00 7.00 1.73
C SER A 118 -8.47 6.92 3.16
N CYS A 119 -7.17 7.15 3.39
CA CYS A 119 -6.60 7.21 4.74
C CYS A 119 -7.21 8.33 5.59
N ARG A 120 -7.39 9.52 5.02
CA ARG A 120 -8.05 10.64 5.72
C ARG A 120 -9.52 10.33 6.03
N GLU A 121 -10.22 9.68 5.11
CA GLU A 121 -11.60 9.25 5.32
C GLU A 121 -11.71 8.22 6.46
N TYR A 122 -10.84 7.21 6.49
CA TYR A 122 -10.78 6.24 7.59
C TYR A 122 -10.46 6.89 8.94
N ALA A 123 -9.55 7.85 8.95
CA ALA A 123 -9.20 8.59 10.16
C ALA A 123 -10.42 9.28 10.78
N LEU A 124 -11.32 9.87 9.98
CA LEU A 124 -12.54 10.52 10.48
C LEU A 124 -13.47 9.56 11.26
N ALA A 125 -13.34 8.26 11.06
CA ALA A 125 -14.16 7.26 11.75
C ALA A 125 -13.54 6.78 13.09
N ILE A 126 -12.30 7.18 13.42
CA ILE A 126 -11.60 6.79 14.65
C ILE A 126 -11.74 7.92 15.68
N PRO A 127 -12.31 7.67 16.88
CA PRO A 127 -12.63 8.74 17.86
C PRO A 127 -11.42 9.54 18.36
N SER A 128 -10.27 8.88 18.56
CA SER A 128 -9.05 9.50 19.08
C SER A 128 -7.89 9.27 18.11
N VAL A 129 -7.89 9.97 16.98
CA VAL A 129 -6.90 9.82 15.93
C VAL A 129 -6.07 11.08 15.73
N SER A 130 -4.76 10.91 15.59
CA SER A 130 -3.83 11.88 15.01
C SER A 130 -3.37 11.37 13.64
N CYS A 131 -3.26 12.26 12.65
CA CYS A 131 -2.78 11.91 11.32
C CYS A 131 -1.44 12.56 11.04
N ALA A 132 -0.53 11.80 10.43
CA ALA A 132 0.72 12.31 9.88
C ALA A 132 0.87 11.87 8.42
N GLU A 133 0.79 12.85 7.51
CA GLU A 133 1.02 12.68 6.09
C GLU A 133 2.45 13.10 5.74
N PHE A 134 3.19 12.22 5.09
CA PHE A 134 4.59 12.46 4.72
C PHE A 134 4.66 12.89 3.25
N ALA A 135 4.86 14.20 3.02
CA ALA A 135 4.79 14.85 1.70
C ALA A 135 5.78 14.35 0.65
N VAL A 136 6.87 13.70 1.07
CA VAL A 136 7.91 13.20 0.16
C VAL A 136 7.94 11.67 0.07
N ALA A 137 6.99 10.99 0.71
CA ALA A 137 7.02 9.54 0.88
C ALA A 137 5.85 8.83 0.18
N SER A 138 6.03 7.54 -0.05
CA SER A 138 5.01 6.59 -0.46
C SER A 138 4.66 5.64 0.70
N HIS A 139 4.28 4.38 0.42
CA HIS A 139 3.80 3.45 1.44
C HIS A 139 4.84 3.16 2.55
N LEU A 140 6.11 3.07 2.20
CA LEU A 140 7.17 2.84 3.17
C LEU A 140 7.77 4.17 3.70
N ALA A 141 6.92 5.07 4.19
CA ALA A 141 7.33 6.38 4.70
C ALA A 141 8.42 6.30 5.78
N PHE A 142 8.41 5.24 6.60
CA PHE A 142 9.46 4.98 7.61
C PHE A 142 10.84 4.65 7.01
N VAL A 143 10.90 4.37 5.71
CA VAL A 143 12.15 4.20 4.95
C VAL A 143 12.52 5.49 4.24
N GLU A 144 11.56 6.14 3.58
CA GLU A 144 11.79 7.28 2.68
C GLU A 144 12.01 8.59 3.45
N ASP A 145 11.28 8.80 4.56
CA ASP A 145 11.37 9.99 5.42
C ASP A 145 11.61 9.58 6.88
N ARG A 146 12.61 8.73 7.08
CA ARG A 146 12.87 8.01 8.32
C ARG A 146 12.96 8.91 9.55
N ASP A 147 13.73 9.99 9.47
CA ASP A 147 14.00 10.82 10.64
C ASP A 147 12.73 11.57 11.08
N ASN A 148 11.97 12.08 10.14
CA ASN A 148 10.68 12.70 10.39
C ASN A 148 9.66 11.69 10.90
N TYR A 149 9.59 10.50 10.29
CA TYR A 149 8.73 9.41 10.73
C TYR A 149 8.99 9.03 12.20
N ILE A 150 10.26 8.84 12.57
CA ILE A 150 10.66 8.52 13.96
C ILE A 150 10.32 9.68 14.91
N SER A 151 10.51 10.92 14.49
CA SER A 151 10.17 12.11 15.29
C SER A 151 8.66 12.15 15.60
N VAL A 152 7.83 11.97 14.57
CA VAL A 152 6.36 11.94 14.71
C VAL A 152 5.92 10.80 15.64
N ALA A 153 6.43 9.60 15.41
CA ALA A 153 6.09 8.43 16.22
C ALA A 153 6.48 8.61 17.70
N ARG A 154 7.68 9.16 17.96
CA ARG A 154 8.15 9.44 19.34
C ARG A 154 7.30 10.51 20.01
N SER A 155 6.97 11.57 19.32
CA SER A 155 6.10 12.64 19.85
C SER A 155 4.77 12.04 20.32
N PHE A 156 4.11 11.27 19.44
CA PHE A 156 2.84 10.63 19.76
C PHE A 156 2.93 9.66 20.96
N LEU A 157 4.01 8.86 21.05
CA LEU A 157 4.20 7.91 22.14
C LEU A 157 4.59 8.54 23.47
N SER A 158 4.89 9.85 23.49
CA SER A 158 5.28 10.60 24.69
C SER A 158 4.12 11.42 25.30
N GLU A 159 2.97 11.44 24.64
CA GLU A 159 1.71 12.03 25.10
C GLU A 159 0.99 11.08 26.07
#